data_be130ef1bd1e4b0645eaf70745ed8d6f
#
_entry.id   be130ef1bd1e4b0645eaf70745ed8d6f
#
_cell.length_a   1.000
_cell.length_b   1.000
_cell.length_c   1.000
_cell.angle_alpha   90.00
_cell.angle_beta   90.00
_cell.angle_gamma   90.00
#
_symmetry.space_group_name_H-M   'P 1'
#
loop_
_entity.id
_entity.type
_entity.pdbx_description
1 polymer ?
#
loop_
_entity_poly.entity_id
_entity_poly.type
_entity_poly.pdbx_seq_one_letter_code
_entity_poly.pdbx_strand_id
1 'polypeptide(L)'
;MAAAFGGAGYSRRGRIENPRYSRLEVCAAMTLACALAASTVQAQSDPGYYRPLTLAPADAASSGGGGGDDAKAKAAELAKQLQNPIASLVSVPIQNNFDWGAGPDGDGFQYKVNVQPVIPITLSEDWTLITRTILPIVYQQNIVGTSSQSGLADTTESLFFSPSKPTKSGWVWGAGPVFLLPTATDDLLGAGKWGAGPTAVVLKQEKGWTYGMLANHIWSFAGESGRSEVNSTFLQPFLSYTTKTFTSFTVNTESTYDWQGHQWTVPLNFMVQQLVKVGKQPVAFQLGYRYYAERPADGPDWGLRFAVTLLFPK
;
A
#
# COMPACT_ATOMS: atom_id res chain seq x y z
N MET A 1 -3.94 4.32 -4.62
CA MET A 1 -4.65 5.17 -5.57
C MET A 1 -4.24 4.71 -6.95
N ALA A 2 -5.17 4.21 -7.77
CA ALA A 2 -4.89 3.93 -9.17
C ALA A 2 -4.83 5.29 -9.88
N ALA A 3 -3.79 5.56 -10.65
CA ALA A 3 -3.76 6.73 -11.51
C ALA A 3 -4.93 6.60 -12.51
N ALA A 4 -5.79 7.60 -12.59
CA ALA A 4 -6.86 7.64 -13.57
C ALA A 4 -6.22 7.76 -14.96
N PHE A 5 -6.45 6.78 -15.82
CA PHE A 5 -6.03 6.82 -17.21
C PHE A 5 -6.98 7.76 -17.98
N GLY A 6 -6.58 9.03 -18.12
CA GLY A 6 -7.23 9.95 -19.04
C GLY A 6 -6.80 9.63 -20.46
N GLY A 7 -7.71 9.13 -21.29
CA GLY A 7 -7.49 8.94 -22.72
C GLY A 7 -7.26 10.27 -23.43
N ALA A 8 -6.01 10.64 -23.65
CA ALA A 8 -5.65 11.77 -24.50
C ALA A 8 -5.67 11.32 -25.96
N GLY A 9 -6.52 11.94 -26.80
CA GLY A 9 -6.56 11.76 -28.23
C GLY A 9 -5.18 12.02 -28.86
N TYR A 10 -4.59 10.98 -29.42
CA TYR A 10 -3.25 10.99 -29.99
C TYR A 10 -3.25 11.59 -31.37
N SER A 11 -2.72 12.80 -31.53
CA SER A 11 -2.36 13.38 -32.84
C SER A 11 -0.97 12.87 -33.26
N ARG A 12 -0.91 12.15 -34.35
CA ARG A 12 0.35 11.67 -34.95
C ARG A 12 1.24 12.85 -35.33
N ARG A 13 2.40 13.03 -34.69
CA ARG A 13 3.66 13.55 -35.28
C ARG A 13 4.82 13.40 -34.30
N GLY A 14 5.89 12.73 -34.72
CA GLY A 14 7.21 12.74 -34.10
C GLY A 14 7.74 11.35 -33.78
N ARG A 15 8.63 10.83 -34.60
CA ARG A 15 9.42 9.64 -34.34
C ARG A 15 10.44 10.02 -33.27
N ILE A 16 10.26 9.59 -32.02
CA ILE A 16 11.26 9.69 -30.96
C ILE A 16 11.99 8.33 -30.90
N GLU A 17 13.28 8.34 -31.13
CA GLU A 17 14.14 7.16 -30.93
C GLU A 17 14.24 6.86 -29.45
N ASN A 18 13.78 5.67 -29.06
CA ASN A 18 13.74 5.20 -27.68
C ASN A 18 15.09 4.56 -27.30
N PRO A 19 15.74 4.92 -26.17
CA PRO A 19 16.87 4.19 -25.67
C PRO A 19 16.41 2.80 -25.19
N ARG A 20 16.99 1.75 -25.77
CA ARG A 20 16.75 0.35 -25.38
C ARG A 20 17.30 0.11 -24.00
N TYR A 21 16.46 0.15 -22.97
CA TYR A 21 16.80 -0.36 -21.66
C TYR A 21 16.84 -1.89 -21.71
N SER A 22 17.97 -2.46 -21.28
CA SER A 22 18.18 -3.91 -21.34
C SER A 22 17.44 -4.62 -20.20
N ARG A 23 17.09 -5.90 -20.42
CA ARG A 23 16.49 -6.79 -19.39
C ARG A 23 17.28 -6.82 -18.06
N LEU A 24 18.54 -6.41 -18.09
CA LEU A 24 19.41 -6.28 -16.92
C LEU A 24 19.00 -5.15 -15.96
N GLU A 25 18.43 -4.06 -16.45
CA GLU A 25 18.03 -2.92 -15.60
C GLU A 25 16.74 -3.18 -14.84
N VAL A 26 15.82 -3.98 -15.41
CA VAL A 26 14.61 -4.43 -14.73
C VAL A 26 14.96 -5.39 -13.58
N CYS A 27 15.92 -6.28 -13.80
CA CYS A 27 16.46 -7.13 -12.72
C CYS A 27 17.18 -6.30 -11.65
N ALA A 28 17.87 -5.21 -12.03
CA ALA A 28 18.55 -4.33 -11.09
C ALA A 28 17.55 -3.55 -10.18
N ALA A 29 16.42 -3.07 -10.73
CA ALA A 29 15.38 -2.43 -9.95
C ALA A 29 14.67 -3.42 -9.00
N MET A 30 14.40 -4.65 -9.44
CA MET A 30 13.89 -5.73 -8.59
C MET A 30 14.91 -6.13 -7.50
N THR A 31 16.21 -6.15 -7.83
CA THR A 31 17.28 -6.47 -6.88
C THR A 31 17.47 -5.33 -5.88
N LEU A 32 17.30 -4.07 -6.28
CA LEU A 32 17.41 -2.92 -5.39
C LEU A 32 16.25 -2.84 -4.37
N ALA A 33 15.02 -3.18 -4.78
CA ALA A 33 13.88 -3.28 -3.87
C ALA A 33 14.07 -4.43 -2.85
N CYS A 34 14.64 -5.57 -3.29
CA CYS A 34 15.03 -6.65 -2.40
C CYS A 34 16.27 -6.32 -1.55
N ALA A 35 17.23 -5.55 -2.07
CA ALA A 35 18.45 -5.17 -1.37
C ALA A 35 18.19 -4.10 -0.29
N LEU A 36 17.25 -3.16 -0.49
CA LEU A 36 16.81 -2.22 0.54
C LEU A 36 16.10 -2.92 1.70
N ALA A 37 15.42 -4.03 1.45
CA ALA A 37 14.87 -4.90 2.49
C ALA A 37 15.96 -5.74 3.19
N ALA A 38 17.09 -6.02 2.51
CA ALA A 38 18.17 -6.85 3.04
C ALA A 38 19.30 -6.06 3.72
N SER A 39 19.52 -4.78 3.35
CA SER A 39 20.64 -3.97 3.88
C SER A 39 20.46 -3.46 5.31
N THR A 40 19.31 -3.69 5.95
CA THR A 40 19.12 -3.47 7.40
C THR A 40 19.47 -4.69 8.25
N VAL A 41 19.93 -5.79 7.66
CA VAL A 41 20.37 -7.01 8.35
C VAL A 41 21.87 -7.25 8.09
N GLN A 42 22.72 -6.30 8.48
CA GLN A 42 24.15 -6.57 8.66
C GLN A 42 24.39 -6.87 10.13
N ALA A 43 24.03 -8.10 10.55
CA ALA A 43 24.50 -8.69 11.78
C ALA A 43 25.60 -9.69 11.47
N GLN A 44 26.74 -9.49 12.09
CA GLN A 44 27.94 -10.33 12.17
C GLN A 44 27.74 -11.78 11.75
N SER A 45 28.47 -12.16 10.70
CA SER A 45 28.62 -13.53 10.23
C SER A 45 29.56 -14.30 11.17
N ASP A 46 29.02 -15.22 11.94
CA ASP A 46 29.75 -16.35 12.50
C ASP A 46 29.57 -17.54 11.53
N PRO A 47 30.67 -18.21 11.07
CA PRO A 47 30.58 -19.27 10.07
C PRO A 47 30.30 -20.61 10.75
N GLY A 48 29.06 -21.04 10.71
CA GLY A 48 28.72 -22.38 11.11
C GLY A 48 27.26 -22.56 11.53
N TYR A 49 26.51 -23.18 10.64
CA TYR A 49 25.20 -23.80 10.77
C TYR A 49 24.14 -23.24 9.81
N TYR A 50 24.08 -23.83 8.62
CA TYR A 50 22.87 -23.84 7.84
C TYR A 50 21.81 -24.67 8.58
N ARG A 51 20.83 -24.01 9.19
CA ARG A 51 19.57 -24.63 9.57
C ARG A 51 18.51 -24.23 8.53
N PRO A 52 17.80 -25.19 7.92
CA PRO A 52 16.66 -24.87 7.08
C PRO A 52 15.61 -24.11 7.93
N LEU A 53 15.00 -23.06 7.36
CA LEU A 53 13.88 -22.34 7.93
C LEU A 53 12.69 -23.31 8.07
N THR A 54 12.59 -23.98 9.17
CA THR A 54 11.34 -24.60 9.61
C THR A 54 10.46 -23.47 10.13
N LEU A 55 9.36 -23.20 9.42
CA LEU A 55 8.23 -22.44 9.95
C LEU A 55 7.68 -23.21 11.16
N ALA A 56 8.27 -23.03 12.32
CA ALA A 56 7.72 -23.55 13.56
C ALA A 56 6.54 -22.67 13.97
N PRO A 57 5.38 -23.26 14.30
CA PRO A 57 4.35 -22.53 15.04
C PRO A 57 4.94 -22.01 16.34
N ALA A 58 4.44 -20.88 16.84
CA ALA A 58 4.92 -20.16 18.03
C ALA A 58 4.74 -20.93 19.37
N ASP A 59 4.71 -22.26 19.36
CA ASP A 59 4.42 -23.12 20.52
C ASP A 59 5.64 -23.83 21.13
N ALA A 60 6.88 -23.47 20.77
CA ALA A 60 8.06 -24.10 21.37
C ALA A 60 8.90 -23.12 22.18
N ALA A 61 8.40 -22.65 23.32
CA ALA A 61 9.22 -22.18 24.45
C ALA A 61 8.43 -22.31 25.76
N SER A 62 8.37 -23.52 26.29
CA SER A 62 7.97 -23.76 27.66
C SER A 62 9.20 -23.78 28.53
N SER A 63 9.35 -22.76 29.39
CA SER A 63 9.75 -22.89 30.80
C SER A 63 10.22 -21.53 31.33
N GLY A 64 9.39 -20.89 32.15
CA GLY A 64 9.67 -19.65 32.86
C GLY A 64 8.39 -18.82 33.01
N GLY A 65 7.64 -19.05 34.11
CA GLY A 65 6.38 -18.35 34.35
C GLY A 65 6.56 -16.83 34.42
N GLY A 66 5.81 -16.08 33.60
CA GLY A 66 5.70 -14.63 33.60
C GLY A 66 6.04 -13.94 32.24
N GLY A 67 7.02 -14.42 31.47
CA GLY A 67 7.47 -13.75 30.26
C GLY A 67 6.71 -14.14 28.97
N GLY A 68 6.03 -15.27 28.98
CA GLY A 68 5.34 -15.79 27.80
C GLY A 68 4.01 -15.09 27.50
N ASP A 69 3.26 -14.80 28.53
CA ASP A 69 1.93 -14.15 28.41
C ASP A 69 2.07 -12.69 27.99
N ASP A 70 3.09 -11.97 28.52
CA ASP A 70 3.38 -10.60 28.14
C ASP A 70 3.81 -10.48 26.66
N ALA A 71 4.64 -11.43 26.19
CA ALA A 71 5.07 -11.47 24.79
C ALA A 71 3.89 -11.75 23.84
N LYS A 72 2.99 -12.65 24.23
CA LYS A 72 1.78 -12.97 23.48
C LYS A 72 0.80 -11.80 23.44
N ALA A 73 0.62 -11.11 24.58
CA ALA A 73 -0.23 -9.92 24.67
C ALA A 73 0.30 -8.78 23.77
N LYS A 74 1.62 -8.53 23.76
CA LYS A 74 2.26 -7.56 22.87
C LYS A 74 2.08 -7.91 21.40
N ALA A 75 2.23 -9.18 21.03
CA ALA A 75 2.01 -9.64 19.65
C ALA A 75 0.55 -9.49 19.24
N ALA A 76 -0.41 -9.76 20.13
CA ALA A 76 -1.83 -9.55 19.89
C ALA A 76 -2.16 -8.07 19.64
N GLU A 77 -1.60 -7.17 20.43
CA GLU A 77 -1.79 -5.73 20.26
C GLU A 77 -1.17 -5.24 18.92
N LEU A 78 0.05 -5.70 18.57
CA LEU A 78 0.66 -5.39 17.29
C LEU A 78 -0.17 -5.91 16.10
N ALA A 79 -0.67 -7.14 16.18
CA ALA A 79 -1.53 -7.71 15.14
C ALA A 79 -2.84 -6.92 14.98
N LYS A 80 -3.40 -6.42 16.08
CA LYS A 80 -4.57 -5.54 16.08
C LYS A 80 -4.23 -4.17 15.44
N GLN A 81 -3.12 -3.56 15.83
CA GLN A 81 -2.68 -2.26 15.29
C GLN A 81 -2.38 -2.33 13.78
N LEU A 82 -1.85 -3.46 13.27
CA LEU A 82 -1.63 -3.69 11.84
C LEU A 82 -2.89 -3.55 10.98
N GLN A 83 -4.05 -3.87 11.53
CA GLN A 83 -5.33 -3.77 10.81
C GLN A 83 -5.94 -2.37 10.89
N ASN A 84 -5.33 -1.44 11.63
CA ASN A 84 -5.80 -0.08 11.80
C ASN A 84 -4.94 0.88 10.93
N PRO A 85 -5.48 1.49 9.86
CA PRO A 85 -4.73 2.40 8.99
C PRO A 85 -4.28 3.70 9.66
N ILE A 86 -4.81 4.01 10.85
CA ILE A 86 -4.43 5.18 11.67
C ILE A 86 -3.96 4.75 13.07
N ALA A 87 -3.26 3.62 13.17
CA ALA A 87 -2.71 3.14 14.43
C ALA A 87 -1.66 4.10 15.01
N SER A 88 -1.54 4.11 16.34
CA SER A 88 -0.47 4.83 17.03
C SER A 88 0.86 4.06 16.99
N LEU A 89 1.15 3.42 15.87
CA LEU A 89 2.32 2.58 15.60
C LEU A 89 3.02 3.06 14.34
N VAL A 90 4.32 3.32 14.42
CA VAL A 90 5.12 3.56 13.23
C VAL A 90 5.23 2.26 12.44
N SER A 91 4.79 2.29 11.19
CA SER A 91 4.86 1.15 10.29
C SER A 91 5.27 1.57 8.88
N VAL A 92 5.98 0.67 8.20
CA VAL A 92 6.41 0.89 6.81
C VAL A 92 6.00 -0.32 5.97
N PRO A 93 4.77 -0.34 5.42
CA PRO A 93 4.37 -1.30 4.41
C PRO A 93 5.13 -1.09 3.10
N ILE A 94 5.71 -2.15 2.57
CA ILE A 94 6.27 -2.24 1.22
C ILE A 94 5.38 -3.21 0.47
N GLN A 95 4.48 -2.67 -0.36
CA GLN A 95 3.42 -3.42 -1.01
C GLN A 95 3.72 -3.57 -2.50
N ASN A 96 3.94 -4.80 -2.93
CA ASN A 96 4.20 -5.17 -4.31
C ASN A 96 2.88 -5.65 -4.94
N ASN A 97 2.46 -5.01 -6.02
CA ASN A 97 1.29 -5.36 -6.79
C ASN A 97 1.71 -5.75 -8.20
N PHE A 98 1.24 -6.88 -8.66
CA PHE A 98 1.46 -7.43 -9.99
C PHE A 98 0.08 -7.53 -10.64
N ASP A 99 -0.19 -6.72 -11.65
CA ASP A 99 -1.50 -6.62 -12.29
C ASP A 99 -1.37 -7.00 -13.79
N TRP A 100 -2.28 -7.85 -14.28
CA TRP A 100 -2.31 -8.39 -15.64
C TRP A 100 -3.64 -8.11 -16.31
N GLY A 101 -3.66 -8.24 -17.64
CA GLY A 101 -4.84 -8.04 -18.48
C GLY A 101 -5.12 -6.58 -18.81
N ALA A 102 -4.14 -5.70 -18.62
CA ALA A 102 -4.26 -4.29 -18.97
C ALA A 102 -3.89 -4.04 -20.45
N GLY A 103 -4.14 -2.79 -20.91
CA GLY A 103 -3.81 -2.36 -22.25
C GLY A 103 -4.85 -2.76 -23.31
N PRO A 104 -4.75 -2.20 -24.51
CA PRO A 104 -5.74 -2.37 -25.60
C PRO A 104 -5.93 -3.82 -26.03
N ASP A 105 -4.86 -4.62 -26.01
CA ASP A 105 -4.86 -6.02 -26.42
C ASP A 105 -5.04 -7.01 -25.25
N GLY A 106 -5.12 -6.50 -24.00
CA GLY A 106 -5.27 -7.32 -22.79
C GLY A 106 -4.02 -8.13 -22.41
N ASP A 107 -2.88 -7.86 -23.01
CA ASP A 107 -1.58 -8.51 -22.72
C ASP A 107 -0.66 -7.64 -21.84
N GLY A 108 -1.15 -6.48 -21.40
CA GLY A 108 -0.42 -5.53 -20.59
C GLY A 108 -0.19 -6.02 -19.17
N PHE A 109 0.94 -5.60 -18.63
CA PHE A 109 1.40 -5.93 -17.29
C PHE A 109 1.83 -4.68 -16.54
N GLN A 110 1.44 -4.56 -15.27
CA GLN A 110 1.94 -3.53 -14.39
C GLN A 110 2.49 -4.14 -13.09
N TYR A 111 3.71 -3.78 -12.75
CA TYR A 111 4.29 -4.00 -11.42
C TYR A 111 4.38 -2.66 -10.70
N LYS A 112 3.77 -2.58 -9.51
CA LYS A 112 3.72 -1.37 -8.70
C LYS A 112 4.15 -1.68 -7.27
N VAL A 113 5.22 -1.05 -6.83
CA VAL A 113 5.65 -1.05 -5.43
C VAL A 113 5.15 0.23 -4.76
N ASN A 114 4.35 0.10 -3.73
CA ASN A 114 3.97 1.23 -2.88
C ASN A 114 4.78 1.15 -1.57
N VAL A 115 5.63 2.12 -1.33
CA VAL A 115 6.25 2.35 -0.02
C VAL A 115 5.33 3.27 0.76
N GLN A 116 4.79 2.78 1.90
CA GLN A 116 3.69 3.46 2.59
C GLN A 116 4.00 3.72 4.08
N PRO A 117 4.96 4.60 4.44
CA PRO A 117 5.20 4.94 5.83
C PRO A 117 3.94 5.54 6.48
N VAL A 118 3.61 5.04 7.67
CA VAL A 118 2.59 5.58 8.56
C VAL A 118 3.28 6.00 9.86
N ILE A 119 3.20 7.30 10.18
CA ILE A 119 3.91 7.88 11.31
C ILE A 119 2.93 8.65 12.20
N PRO A 120 2.65 8.16 13.42
CA PRO A 120 1.84 8.87 14.40
C PRO A 120 2.71 9.91 15.15
N ILE A 121 2.22 11.14 15.19
CA ILE A 121 2.81 12.30 15.88
C ILE A 121 1.83 12.74 16.95
N THR A 122 2.21 12.64 18.23
CA THR A 122 1.39 13.09 19.33
C THR A 122 1.33 14.62 19.34
N LEU A 123 0.15 15.21 19.19
CA LEU A 123 -0.07 16.65 19.25
C LEU A 123 -0.41 17.11 20.67
N SER A 124 -1.23 16.32 21.37
CA SER A 124 -1.62 16.54 22.75
C SER A 124 -1.99 15.20 23.41
N GLU A 125 -2.42 15.23 24.68
CA GLU A 125 -2.93 14.02 25.37
C GLU A 125 -4.16 13.43 24.67
N ASP A 126 -4.95 14.27 24.01
CA ASP A 126 -6.23 13.89 23.39
C ASP A 126 -6.14 13.71 21.86
N TRP A 127 -5.10 14.23 21.21
CA TRP A 127 -5.01 14.26 19.75
C TRP A 127 -3.68 13.76 19.20
N THR A 128 -3.75 12.95 18.17
CA THR A 128 -2.63 12.43 17.38
C THR A 128 -2.82 12.80 15.92
N LEU A 129 -1.77 13.32 15.29
CA LEU A 129 -1.67 13.45 13.84
C LEU A 129 -1.02 12.18 13.29
N ILE A 130 -1.68 11.52 12.35
CA ILE A 130 -1.12 10.38 11.63
C ILE A 130 -0.84 10.82 10.20
N THR A 131 0.43 10.77 9.81
CA THR A 131 0.84 10.99 8.42
C THR A 131 0.90 9.65 7.71
N ARG A 132 0.38 9.59 6.49
CA ARG A 132 0.44 8.42 5.62
C ARG A 132 0.83 8.84 4.23
N THR A 133 2.07 8.55 3.88
CA THR A 133 2.62 8.75 2.53
C THR A 133 2.38 7.48 1.71
N ILE A 134 2.05 7.60 0.44
CA ILE A 134 2.07 6.51 -0.54
C ILE A 134 2.99 6.95 -1.66
N LEU A 135 4.17 6.35 -1.73
CA LEU A 135 5.16 6.57 -2.77
C LEU A 135 5.15 5.38 -3.73
N PRO A 136 4.59 5.51 -4.95
CA PRO A 136 4.53 4.42 -5.91
C PRO A 136 5.76 4.41 -6.81
N ILE A 137 6.34 3.22 -7.00
CA ILE A 137 7.36 2.93 -8.02
C ILE A 137 6.71 1.97 -8.99
N VAL A 138 6.68 2.32 -10.27
CA VAL A 138 5.92 1.59 -11.29
C VAL A 138 6.83 1.11 -12.40
N TYR A 139 6.60 -0.11 -12.86
CA TYR A 139 7.01 -0.63 -14.15
C TYR A 139 5.75 -1.12 -14.86
N GLN A 140 5.56 -0.71 -16.09
CA GLN A 140 4.43 -1.17 -16.91
C GLN A 140 4.88 -1.46 -18.35
N GLN A 141 4.20 -2.40 -18.99
CA GLN A 141 4.47 -2.84 -20.36
C GLN A 141 3.16 -3.11 -21.08
N ASN A 142 3.07 -2.74 -22.35
CA ASN A 142 1.91 -2.93 -23.24
C ASN A 142 0.60 -2.31 -22.68
N ILE A 143 0.69 -1.28 -21.85
CA ILE A 143 -0.49 -0.56 -21.32
C ILE A 143 -0.77 0.68 -22.18
N VAL A 144 0.29 1.41 -22.56
CA VAL A 144 0.19 2.55 -23.48
C VAL A 144 1.01 2.23 -24.73
N GLY A 145 0.33 1.75 -25.76
CA GLY A 145 0.98 1.20 -26.95
C GLY A 145 1.84 -0.03 -26.62
N THR A 146 2.84 -0.33 -27.42
CA THR A 146 3.75 -1.49 -27.28
C THR A 146 5.03 -1.14 -26.51
N SER A 147 5.07 -0.02 -25.80
CA SER A 147 6.23 0.47 -25.05
C SER A 147 6.16 0.07 -23.58
N SER A 148 7.29 0.18 -22.89
CA SER A 148 7.38 0.05 -21.45
C SER A 148 7.77 1.37 -20.81
N GLN A 149 7.22 1.65 -19.62
CA GLN A 149 7.57 2.80 -18.79
C GLN A 149 7.98 2.31 -17.40
N SER A 150 8.93 3.02 -16.78
CA SER A 150 9.33 2.74 -15.41
C SER A 150 9.75 4.03 -14.71
N GLY A 151 9.41 4.16 -13.44
CA GLY A 151 9.76 5.33 -12.65
C GLY A 151 8.91 5.48 -11.42
N LEU A 152 9.00 6.66 -10.80
CA LEU A 152 8.07 7.07 -9.76
C LEU A 152 6.72 7.46 -10.40
N ALA A 153 5.63 7.16 -9.71
CA ALA A 153 4.35 7.78 -10.00
C ALA A 153 4.06 8.91 -9.00
N ASP A 154 2.88 9.52 -9.11
CA ASP A 154 2.51 10.62 -8.23
C ASP A 154 2.32 10.14 -6.78
N THR A 155 2.94 10.86 -5.85
CA THR A 155 2.88 10.59 -4.42
C THR A 155 1.58 11.12 -3.84
N THR A 156 0.98 10.33 -2.93
CA THR A 156 -0.18 10.78 -2.14
C THR A 156 0.23 10.91 -0.68
N GLU A 157 -0.07 12.06 -0.07
CA GLU A 157 0.13 12.32 1.35
C GLU A 157 -1.21 12.56 2.04
N SER A 158 -1.50 11.81 3.09
CA SER A 158 -2.73 11.95 3.89
C SER A 158 -2.37 12.31 5.34
N LEU A 159 -3.04 13.32 5.87
CA LEU A 159 -2.88 13.77 7.24
C LEU A 159 -4.19 13.52 7.99
N PHE A 160 -4.18 12.62 8.98
CA PHE A 160 -5.36 12.31 9.79
C PHE A 160 -5.21 12.88 11.19
N PHE A 161 -6.04 13.81 11.56
CA PHE A 161 -6.23 14.20 12.96
C PHE A 161 -7.20 13.20 13.60
N SER A 162 -6.72 12.48 14.61
CA SER A 162 -7.46 11.41 15.28
C SER A 162 -7.44 11.61 16.79
N PRO A 163 -8.56 11.40 17.51
CA PRO A 163 -8.51 11.29 18.95
C PRO A 163 -7.56 10.18 19.40
N SER A 164 -6.76 10.44 20.43
CA SER A 164 -5.80 9.47 20.99
C SER A 164 -6.47 8.25 21.60
N LYS A 165 -7.76 8.33 21.93
CA LYS A 165 -8.56 7.25 22.51
C LYS A 165 -9.79 6.98 21.64
N PRO A 166 -10.22 5.71 21.54
CA PRO A 166 -11.49 5.37 20.90
C PRO A 166 -12.68 6.06 21.61
N THR A 167 -13.77 6.23 20.88
CA THR A 167 -15.05 6.70 21.46
C THR A 167 -15.55 5.72 22.53
N LYS A 168 -16.54 6.12 23.32
CA LYS A 168 -17.19 5.26 24.35
C LYS A 168 -17.78 3.97 23.77
N SER A 169 -18.19 4.00 22.49
CA SER A 169 -18.70 2.83 21.75
C SER A 169 -17.61 2.03 21.03
N GLY A 170 -16.32 2.36 21.21
CA GLY A 170 -15.17 1.65 20.66
C GLY A 170 -14.79 2.01 19.22
N TRP A 171 -15.38 3.08 18.67
CA TRP A 171 -15.00 3.56 17.33
C TRP A 171 -13.71 4.37 17.39
N VAL A 172 -12.83 4.12 16.41
CA VAL A 172 -11.66 4.93 16.09
C VAL A 172 -11.95 5.68 14.80
N TRP A 173 -11.61 6.94 14.74
CA TRP A 173 -11.77 7.75 13.54
C TRP A 173 -10.67 8.79 13.40
N GLY A 174 -10.46 9.26 12.19
CA GLY A 174 -9.56 10.35 11.86
C GLY A 174 -10.02 11.04 10.59
N ALA A 175 -9.78 12.34 10.52
CA ALA A 175 -10.10 13.13 9.33
C ALA A 175 -9.05 14.23 9.12
N GLY A 176 -8.92 14.70 7.89
CA GLY A 176 -7.98 15.76 7.55
C GLY A 176 -7.80 15.94 6.05
N PRO A 177 -6.76 16.63 5.61
CA PRO A 177 -6.45 16.80 4.19
C PRO A 177 -5.70 15.60 3.60
N VAL A 178 -5.90 15.40 2.29
CA VAL A 178 -5.08 14.56 1.43
C VAL A 178 -4.52 15.42 0.30
N PHE A 179 -3.28 15.14 -0.10
CA PHE A 179 -2.58 15.85 -1.17
C PHE A 179 -2.10 14.86 -2.23
N LEU A 180 -2.20 15.26 -3.50
CA LEU A 180 -1.55 14.63 -4.64
C LEU A 180 -0.37 15.49 -5.05
N LEU A 181 0.81 14.88 -5.10
CA LEU A 181 2.07 15.55 -5.44
C LEU A 181 2.56 15.03 -6.78
N PRO A 182 2.84 15.90 -7.78
CA PRO A 182 3.30 15.46 -9.10
C PRO A 182 4.77 15.05 -9.07
N THR A 183 5.03 13.89 -8.48
CA THR A 183 6.38 13.32 -8.31
C THR A 183 6.73 12.30 -9.39
N ALA A 184 5.83 12.06 -10.34
CA ALA A 184 6.08 11.14 -11.43
C ALA A 184 7.31 11.54 -12.25
N THR A 185 8.13 10.55 -12.60
CA THR A 185 9.35 10.74 -13.39
C THR A 185 9.16 10.46 -14.87
N ASP A 186 7.97 10.03 -15.26
CA ASP A 186 7.54 9.79 -16.64
C ASP A 186 6.10 10.28 -16.79
N ASP A 187 5.79 10.94 -17.88
CA ASP A 187 4.48 11.56 -18.18
C ASP A 187 3.32 10.55 -18.20
N LEU A 188 3.60 9.27 -18.46
CA LEU A 188 2.61 8.20 -18.50
C LEU A 188 2.39 7.53 -17.14
N LEU A 189 3.16 7.91 -16.10
CA LEU A 189 3.07 7.37 -14.76
C LEU A 189 2.41 8.31 -13.74
N GLY A 190 2.10 9.55 -14.14
CA GLY A 190 1.50 10.53 -13.26
C GLY A 190 0.49 11.45 -13.95
N ALA A 191 -0.23 12.23 -13.16
CA ALA A 191 -1.19 13.20 -13.65
C ALA A 191 -0.56 14.54 -14.04
N GLY A 192 0.67 14.84 -13.55
CA GLY A 192 1.30 16.15 -13.74
C GLY A 192 0.58 17.28 -13.01
N LYS A 193 -0.23 16.96 -12.00
CA LYS A 193 -1.11 17.88 -11.28
C LYS A 193 -0.88 17.86 -9.77
N TRP A 194 -0.87 19.02 -9.17
CA TRP A 194 -1.05 19.19 -7.74
C TRP A 194 -2.53 19.05 -7.40
N GLY A 195 -2.84 18.23 -6.43
CA GLY A 195 -4.21 18.02 -5.98
C GLY A 195 -4.33 18.08 -4.46
N ALA A 196 -5.50 18.42 -3.97
CA ALA A 196 -5.84 18.37 -2.56
C ALA A 196 -7.32 18.05 -2.37
N GLY A 197 -7.66 17.60 -1.15
CA GLY A 197 -9.03 17.36 -0.77
C GLY A 197 -9.17 16.79 0.63
N PRO A 198 -10.38 16.41 1.05
CA PRO A 198 -10.62 15.80 2.34
C PRO A 198 -10.29 14.30 2.34
N THR A 199 -9.83 13.80 3.48
CA THR A 199 -9.72 12.37 3.78
C THR A 199 -10.33 12.07 5.14
N ALA A 200 -10.96 10.91 5.28
CA ALA A 200 -11.48 10.43 6.55
C ALA A 200 -11.40 8.91 6.64
N VAL A 201 -11.29 8.41 7.85
CA VAL A 201 -11.34 6.98 8.16
C VAL A 201 -12.14 6.78 9.44
N VAL A 202 -12.92 5.71 9.46
CA VAL A 202 -13.64 5.23 10.63
C VAL A 202 -13.54 3.71 10.70
N LEU A 203 -13.29 3.17 11.89
CA LEU A 203 -13.19 1.72 12.09
C LEU A 203 -13.57 1.32 13.51
N LYS A 204 -13.88 0.04 13.67
CA LYS A 204 -14.05 -0.59 14.97
C LYS A 204 -13.28 -1.90 15.03
N GLN A 205 -12.74 -2.20 16.22
CA GLN A 205 -11.97 -3.41 16.47
C GLN A 205 -12.54 -4.13 17.69
N GLU A 206 -13.09 -5.33 17.48
CA GLU A 206 -13.69 -6.12 18.54
C GLU A 206 -13.58 -7.62 18.29
N LYS A 207 -13.21 -8.40 19.29
CA LYS A 207 -13.18 -9.88 19.27
C LYS A 207 -12.41 -10.46 18.06
N GLY A 208 -11.30 -9.85 17.67
CA GLY A 208 -10.49 -10.24 16.52
C GLY A 208 -10.95 -9.67 15.19
N TRP A 209 -12.15 -9.10 15.13
CA TRP A 209 -12.64 -8.41 13.94
C TRP A 209 -12.16 -6.96 13.90
N THR A 210 -11.82 -6.50 12.72
CA THR A 210 -11.59 -5.10 12.37
C THR A 210 -12.41 -4.79 11.13
N TYR A 211 -13.26 -3.78 11.21
CA TYR A 211 -14.05 -3.34 10.07
C TYR A 211 -14.17 -1.83 10.06
N GLY A 212 -14.23 -1.28 8.87
CA GLY A 212 -14.26 0.16 8.71
C GLY A 212 -14.22 0.59 7.26
N MET A 213 -14.04 1.88 7.06
CA MET A 213 -13.92 2.51 5.76
C MET A 213 -12.98 3.70 5.83
N LEU A 214 -12.10 3.80 4.82
CA LEU A 214 -11.34 5.00 4.51
C LEU A 214 -11.89 5.58 3.21
N ALA A 215 -12.06 6.90 3.18
CA ALA A 215 -12.49 7.61 1.98
C ALA A 215 -11.68 8.90 1.83
N ASN A 216 -11.41 9.28 0.60
CA ASN A 216 -10.90 10.61 0.27
C ASN A 216 -11.42 11.08 -1.07
N HIS A 217 -11.31 12.37 -1.30
CA HIS A 217 -11.58 12.98 -2.58
C HIS A 217 -10.47 13.97 -2.90
N ILE A 218 -10.01 14.01 -4.16
CA ILE A 218 -8.94 14.89 -4.61
C ILE A 218 -9.41 15.67 -5.83
N TRP A 219 -9.26 16.99 -5.76
CA TRP A 219 -9.35 17.91 -6.89
C TRP A 219 -7.97 18.44 -7.22
N SER A 220 -7.60 18.50 -8.51
CA SER A 220 -6.42 19.24 -8.94
C SER A 220 -6.68 20.74 -8.86
N PHE A 221 -5.65 21.53 -8.53
CA PHE A 221 -5.73 22.98 -8.46
C PHE A 221 -4.58 23.69 -9.18
N ALA A 222 -3.52 22.97 -9.54
CA ALA A 222 -2.35 23.48 -10.26
C ALA A 222 -1.65 22.35 -11.01
N GLY A 223 -0.69 22.66 -11.87
CA GLY A 223 0.13 21.71 -12.62
C GLY A 223 0.19 22.03 -14.10
N GLU A 224 0.57 21.05 -14.91
CA GLU A 224 0.76 21.21 -16.36
C GLU A 224 -0.55 21.50 -17.08
N SER A 225 -0.59 22.57 -17.90
CA SER A 225 -1.81 23.02 -18.57
C SER A 225 -2.33 22.06 -19.65
N GLY A 226 -1.46 21.21 -20.20
CA GLY A 226 -1.82 20.22 -21.24
C GLY A 226 -2.32 18.89 -20.68
N ARG A 227 -2.36 18.70 -19.37
CA ARG A 227 -2.76 17.45 -18.69
C ARG A 227 -4.19 17.55 -18.20
N SER A 228 -4.89 16.40 -18.20
CA SER A 228 -6.26 16.30 -17.70
C SER A 228 -6.33 16.66 -16.22
N GLU A 229 -7.42 17.34 -15.84
CA GLU A 229 -7.67 17.63 -14.43
C GLU A 229 -7.93 16.33 -13.64
N VAL A 230 -7.51 16.33 -12.37
CA VAL A 230 -7.81 15.26 -11.43
C VAL A 230 -9.06 15.63 -10.64
N ASN A 231 -10.07 14.81 -10.71
CA ASN A 231 -11.27 14.88 -9.89
C ASN A 231 -11.67 13.44 -9.55
N SER A 232 -11.28 12.95 -8.38
CA SER A 232 -11.34 11.52 -8.07
C SER A 232 -11.73 11.27 -6.63
N THR A 233 -12.67 10.33 -6.44
CA THR A 233 -13.08 9.82 -5.13
C THR A 233 -12.50 8.44 -4.90
N PHE A 234 -11.83 8.22 -3.79
CA PHE A 234 -11.33 6.92 -3.36
C PHE A 234 -12.14 6.41 -2.17
N LEU A 235 -12.56 5.14 -2.24
CA LEU A 235 -13.30 4.43 -1.21
C LEU A 235 -12.62 3.11 -0.89
N GLN A 236 -12.31 2.88 0.39
CA GLN A 236 -11.69 1.65 0.87
C GLN A 236 -12.46 1.10 2.08
N PRO A 237 -13.65 0.46 1.90
CA PRO A 237 -14.22 -0.39 2.92
C PRO A 237 -13.35 -1.62 3.13
N PHE A 238 -13.22 -2.06 4.38
CA PHE A 238 -12.41 -3.23 4.73
C PHE A 238 -13.03 -4.02 5.88
N LEU A 239 -12.83 -5.33 5.83
CA LEU A 239 -13.18 -6.29 6.86
C LEU A 239 -12.00 -7.24 7.05
N SER A 240 -11.54 -7.39 8.30
CA SER A 240 -10.44 -8.28 8.65
C SER A 240 -10.77 -9.09 9.89
N TYR A 241 -10.33 -10.35 9.92
CA TYR A 241 -10.38 -11.19 11.11
C TYR A 241 -8.99 -11.68 11.46
N THR A 242 -8.54 -11.40 12.67
CA THR A 242 -7.24 -11.81 13.22
C THR A 242 -7.42 -12.97 14.18
N THR A 243 -6.75 -14.08 13.91
CA THR A 243 -6.76 -15.29 14.74
C THR A 243 -5.90 -15.13 15.99
N LYS A 244 -6.01 -16.11 16.92
CA LYS A 244 -5.15 -16.18 18.11
C LYS A 244 -3.67 -16.47 17.80
N THR A 245 -3.37 -16.90 16.58
CA THR A 245 -2.02 -17.14 16.04
C THR A 245 -1.48 -15.95 15.24
N PHE A 246 -2.18 -14.79 15.31
CA PHE A 246 -1.80 -13.54 14.61
C PHE A 246 -1.78 -13.64 13.08
N THR A 247 -2.56 -14.58 12.54
CA THR A 247 -2.89 -14.64 11.12
C THR A 247 -4.14 -13.81 10.90
N SER A 248 -4.11 -12.88 9.96
CA SER A 248 -5.25 -12.04 9.60
C SER A 248 -5.74 -12.38 8.19
N PHE A 249 -7.05 -12.53 8.04
CA PHE A 249 -7.74 -12.66 6.77
C PHE A 249 -8.47 -11.35 6.50
N THR A 250 -8.19 -10.72 5.36
CA THR A 250 -8.74 -9.40 5.04
C THR A 250 -9.40 -9.42 3.66
N VAL A 251 -10.58 -8.84 3.59
CA VAL A 251 -11.24 -8.48 2.33
C VAL A 251 -11.41 -6.97 2.33
N ASN A 252 -10.99 -6.31 1.25
CA ASN A 252 -11.25 -4.90 1.03
C ASN A 252 -11.44 -4.61 -0.46
N THR A 253 -11.90 -3.41 -0.75
CA THR A 253 -11.75 -2.82 -2.08
C THR A 253 -10.99 -1.51 -1.96
N GLU A 254 -10.25 -1.15 -2.99
CA GLU A 254 -9.55 0.13 -3.15
C GLU A 254 -10.17 0.85 -4.35
N SER A 255 -11.49 1.09 -4.27
CA SER A 255 -12.29 1.61 -5.36
C SER A 255 -12.00 3.09 -5.61
N THR A 256 -11.89 3.45 -6.87
CA THR A 256 -11.71 4.82 -7.30
C THR A 256 -12.77 5.17 -8.33
N TYR A 257 -13.43 6.33 -8.17
CA TYR A 257 -14.29 6.91 -9.18
C TYR A 257 -13.63 8.15 -9.76
N ASP A 258 -13.35 8.10 -11.06
CA ASP A 258 -12.91 9.24 -11.84
C ASP A 258 -14.11 10.02 -12.34
N TRP A 259 -14.27 11.27 -11.83
CA TRP A 259 -15.36 12.15 -12.21
C TRP A 259 -15.18 12.80 -13.59
N GLN A 260 -13.94 12.85 -14.10
CA GLN A 260 -13.66 13.36 -15.44
C GLN A 260 -14.02 12.31 -16.51
N GLY A 261 -13.57 11.07 -16.29
CA GLY A 261 -13.84 9.95 -17.18
C GLY A 261 -15.18 9.25 -16.92
N HIS A 262 -15.90 9.62 -15.84
CA HIS A 262 -17.12 8.92 -15.39
C HIS A 262 -16.93 7.41 -15.22
N GLN A 263 -15.75 7.01 -14.71
CA GLN A 263 -15.32 5.62 -14.69
C GLN A 263 -14.98 5.14 -13.27
N TRP A 264 -15.50 3.98 -12.91
CA TRP A 264 -15.09 3.24 -11.73
C TRP A 264 -13.88 2.34 -12.01
N THR A 265 -13.03 2.21 -11.00
CA THR A 265 -12.06 1.12 -10.87
C THR A 265 -12.30 0.45 -9.53
N VAL A 266 -12.70 -0.83 -9.53
CA VAL A 266 -13.15 -1.55 -8.33
C VAL A 266 -12.36 -2.86 -8.15
N PRO A 267 -11.14 -2.81 -7.59
CA PRO A 267 -10.41 -4.02 -7.22
C PRO A 267 -10.98 -4.61 -5.93
N LEU A 268 -11.38 -5.87 -5.97
CA LEU A 268 -11.69 -6.69 -4.80
C LEU A 268 -10.42 -7.42 -4.38
N ASN A 269 -9.96 -7.19 -3.16
CA ASN A 269 -8.72 -7.75 -2.65
C ASN A 269 -9.02 -8.77 -1.54
N PHE A 270 -8.46 -9.97 -1.68
CA PHE A 270 -8.52 -11.06 -0.71
C PHE A 270 -7.11 -11.33 -0.20
N MET A 271 -6.87 -11.15 1.08
CA MET A 271 -5.52 -11.13 1.63
C MET A 271 -5.39 -12.00 2.87
N VAL A 272 -4.25 -12.67 2.98
CA VAL A 272 -3.81 -13.36 4.19
C VAL A 272 -2.51 -12.70 4.65
N GLN A 273 -2.44 -12.37 5.92
CA GLN A 273 -1.29 -11.72 6.55
C GLN A 273 -0.87 -12.48 7.79
N GLN A 274 0.44 -12.66 7.97
CA GLN A 274 1.01 -13.27 9.16
C GLN A 274 2.00 -12.32 9.82
N LEU A 275 1.77 -12.01 11.10
CA LEU A 275 2.74 -11.32 11.94
C LEU A 275 3.75 -12.33 12.47
N VAL A 276 5.02 -12.03 12.28
CA VAL A 276 6.15 -12.82 12.78
C VAL A 276 7.19 -11.91 13.43
N LYS A 277 8.13 -12.51 14.15
CA LYS A 277 9.27 -11.80 14.71
C LYS A 277 10.54 -12.30 14.02
N VAL A 278 11.25 -11.41 13.34
CA VAL A 278 12.54 -11.67 12.69
C VAL A 278 13.63 -11.07 13.58
N GLY A 279 14.32 -11.89 14.34
CA GLY A 279 15.22 -11.41 15.39
C GLY A 279 14.45 -10.62 16.47
N LYS A 280 14.73 -9.33 16.58
CA LYS A 280 14.00 -8.41 17.49
C LYS A 280 12.90 -7.61 16.78
N GLN A 281 12.86 -7.62 15.46
CA GLN A 281 11.97 -6.81 14.63
C GLN A 281 10.65 -7.53 14.39
N PRO A 282 9.48 -6.97 14.77
CA PRO A 282 8.19 -7.44 14.29
C PRO A 282 8.02 -7.11 12.81
N VAL A 283 7.61 -8.11 12.04
CA VAL A 283 7.40 -8.00 10.58
C VAL A 283 6.10 -8.72 10.23
N ALA A 284 5.30 -8.14 9.36
CA ALA A 284 4.15 -8.82 8.80
C ALA A 284 4.37 -9.12 7.32
N PHE A 285 4.09 -10.36 6.92
CA PHE A 285 4.08 -10.80 5.53
C PHE A 285 2.64 -10.97 5.08
N GLN A 286 2.30 -10.45 3.91
CA GLN A 286 0.96 -10.52 3.33
C GLN A 286 1.04 -11.09 1.92
N LEU A 287 0.09 -11.98 1.60
CA LEU A 287 -0.21 -12.43 0.25
C LEU A 287 -1.65 -12.07 -0.07
N GLY A 288 -1.93 -11.69 -1.30
CA GLY A 288 -3.28 -11.33 -1.73
C GLY A 288 -3.52 -11.61 -3.20
N TYR A 289 -4.79 -11.86 -3.49
CA TYR A 289 -5.35 -11.91 -4.84
C TYR A 289 -6.22 -10.68 -5.04
N ARG A 290 -6.16 -10.08 -6.24
CA ARG A 290 -6.89 -8.90 -6.65
C ARG A 290 -7.73 -9.24 -7.87
N TYR A 291 -9.01 -8.96 -7.83
CA TYR A 291 -9.93 -9.10 -8.95
C TYR A 291 -10.57 -7.75 -9.25
N TYR A 292 -10.50 -7.29 -10.47
CA TYR A 292 -11.08 -6.01 -10.87
C TYR A 292 -12.51 -6.24 -11.33
N ALA A 293 -13.48 -5.99 -10.44
CA ALA A 293 -14.91 -6.16 -10.72
C ALA A 293 -15.44 -5.10 -11.70
N GLU A 294 -14.85 -3.89 -11.68
CA GLU A 294 -15.08 -2.80 -12.62
C GLU A 294 -13.74 -2.12 -12.91
N ARG A 295 -13.51 -1.76 -14.14
CA ARG A 295 -12.26 -1.14 -14.59
C ARG A 295 -12.45 -0.35 -15.88
N PRO A 296 -11.54 0.61 -16.21
CA PRO A 296 -11.45 1.18 -17.56
C PRO A 296 -11.25 0.09 -18.62
N ALA A 297 -11.59 0.38 -19.87
CA ALA A 297 -11.45 -0.58 -20.98
C ALA A 297 -10.05 -1.21 -21.05
N ASP A 298 -9.00 -0.40 -20.84
CA ASP A 298 -7.59 -0.82 -20.88
C ASP A 298 -7.04 -1.10 -19.47
N GLY A 299 -7.89 -1.23 -18.45
CA GLY A 299 -7.50 -1.53 -17.08
C GLY A 299 -7.20 -3.02 -16.86
N PRO A 300 -6.52 -3.39 -15.76
CA PRO A 300 -6.16 -4.78 -15.46
C PRO A 300 -7.37 -5.63 -15.08
N ASP A 301 -7.32 -6.93 -15.39
CA ASP A 301 -8.34 -7.92 -15.03
C ASP A 301 -8.18 -8.45 -13.61
N TRP A 302 -6.96 -8.79 -13.26
CA TRP A 302 -6.61 -9.40 -11.99
C TRP A 302 -5.17 -9.13 -11.60
N GLY A 303 -4.83 -9.43 -10.36
CA GLY A 303 -3.47 -9.23 -9.87
C GLY A 303 -3.14 -10.07 -8.64
N LEU A 304 -1.87 -10.07 -8.31
CA LEU A 304 -1.33 -10.61 -7.06
C LEU A 304 -0.72 -9.48 -6.23
N ARG A 305 -0.82 -9.61 -4.92
CA ARG A 305 -0.19 -8.70 -3.97
C ARG A 305 0.71 -9.48 -3.03
N PHE A 306 1.92 -8.99 -2.86
CA PHE A 306 2.82 -9.39 -1.79
C PHE A 306 3.24 -8.15 -1.01
N ALA A 307 3.10 -8.17 0.31
CA ALA A 307 3.58 -7.05 1.11
C ALA A 307 4.42 -7.51 2.31
N VAL A 308 5.39 -6.67 2.64
CA VAL A 308 6.18 -6.77 3.86
C VAL A 308 5.96 -5.48 4.65
N THR A 309 5.52 -5.60 5.90
CA THR A 309 5.32 -4.44 6.79
C THR A 309 6.30 -4.51 7.93
N LEU A 310 7.19 -3.52 8.00
CA LEU A 310 8.08 -3.32 9.14
C LEU A 310 7.35 -2.52 10.22
N LEU A 311 7.40 -3.00 11.48
CA LEU A 311 6.72 -2.39 12.61
C LEU A 311 7.74 -1.89 13.63
N PHE A 312 7.56 -0.65 14.09
CA PHE A 312 8.45 0.00 15.05
C PHE A 312 7.67 0.37 16.32
N PRO A 313 7.40 -0.63 17.21
CA PRO A 313 6.73 -0.35 18.48
C PRO A 313 7.62 0.55 19.37
N LYS A 314 6.95 1.52 20.03
CA LYS A 314 7.58 2.41 21.03
C LYS A 314 7.90 1.68 22.31
#